data_b2f39c2f1bfed1d3ea39cc2c684fc7e2
#
_entry.id   b2f39c2f1bfed1d3ea39cc2c684fc7e2
#
_cell.length_a   1.000
_cell.length_b   1.000
_cell.length_c   1.000
_cell.angle_alpha   90.00
_cell.angle_beta   90.00
_cell.angle_gamma   90.00
#
_symmetry.space_group_name_H-M   'P 1'
#
loop_
_entity.id
_entity.type
_entity.pdbx_description
1 polymer ?
#
loop_
_entity_poly.entity_id
_entity_poly.type
_entity_poly.pdbx_seq_one_letter_code
_entity_poly.pdbx_strand_id
1 'polypeptide(L)'
;LLADRFTQKSLLDELNLSTSPWCLLKDKNQWTEVFKNVGEKVVVKRRTGGYDGRGQWIITESNQNDITDDLFGEVIAEKFIPFDYEVSIVGARFKNGEKRFYPVTHNLQQNGILRYSVTDISFPQQESQQIQAESMLGKIMDKLEYVGVMAMECFVVGDKLLINELAPRVHNSGHWTQLGCAISQFELHLRALLDLPTPSLQPIAPSVMVNLIGTEHNPQWLNTPFSQLHWYGKEVRPGRKLGHINITHPDKTVIIQQLEKLRHELPEAVSYTHLRA
;
A
#
# COMPACT_ATOMS: atom_id res chain seq x y z
N LEU A 1 -17.47 -3.65 -6.63
CA LEU A 1 -17.34 -2.18 -6.65
C LEU A 1 -15.87 -1.76 -6.58
N LEU A 2 -15.09 -2.24 -5.60
CA LEU A 2 -13.69 -1.81 -5.40
C LEU A 2 -12.65 -2.57 -6.25
N ALA A 3 -13.05 -3.48 -7.12
CA ALA A 3 -12.13 -4.14 -8.06
C ALA A 3 -11.83 -3.29 -9.31
N ASP A 4 -12.59 -2.23 -9.54
CA ASP A 4 -12.45 -1.32 -10.67
C ASP A 4 -12.02 0.07 -10.17
N ARG A 5 -10.89 0.57 -10.70
CA ARG A 5 -10.33 1.88 -10.32
C ARG A 5 -11.28 3.05 -10.65
N PHE A 6 -12.04 2.95 -11.73
CA PHE A 6 -13.05 3.96 -12.06
C PHE A 6 -14.10 4.06 -10.94
N THR A 7 -14.64 2.94 -10.49
CA THR A 7 -15.63 2.94 -9.41
C THR A 7 -15.03 3.32 -8.06
N GLN A 8 -13.77 2.96 -7.79
CA GLN A 8 -13.06 3.45 -6.60
C GLN A 8 -12.97 4.99 -6.61
N LYS A 9 -12.47 5.57 -7.70
CA LYS A 9 -12.28 7.03 -7.81
C LYS A 9 -13.62 7.78 -7.75
N SER A 10 -14.65 7.27 -8.40
CA SER A 10 -16.00 7.83 -8.33
C SER A 10 -16.56 7.83 -6.90
N LEU A 11 -16.32 6.76 -6.14
CA LEU A 11 -16.68 6.69 -4.72
C LEU A 11 -15.92 7.73 -3.89
N LEU A 12 -14.63 7.92 -4.15
CA LEU A 12 -13.83 8.91 -3.43
C LEU A 12 -14.33 10.34 -3.71
N ASP A 13 -14.69 10.65 -4.96
CA ASP A 13 -15.29 11.94 -5.34
C ASP A 13 -16.65 12.15 -4.65
N GLU A 14 -17.52 11.12 -4.65
CA GLU A 14 -18.82 11.16 -3.96
C GLU A 14 -18.67 11.47 -2.46
N LEU A 15 -17.63 10.90 -1.83
CA LEU A 15 -17.34 11.10 -0.41
C LEU A 15 -16.54 12.37 -0.11
N ASN A 16 -16.17 13.15 -1.13
CA ASN A 16 -15.28 14.30 -1.05
C ASN A 16 -13.95 13.97 -0.35
N LEU A 17 -13.36 12.81 -0.69
CA LEU A 17 -12.08 12.36 -0.18
C LEU A 17 -10.95 12.72 -1.15
N SER A 18 -9.82 13.17 -0.60
CA SER A 18 -8.67 13.61 -1.40
C SER A 18 -8.02 12.45 -2.15
N THR A 19 -7.92 12.58 -3.46
CA THR A 19 -7.20 11.66 -4.35
C THR A 19 -6.54 12.45 -5.48
N SER A 20 -5.68 11.82 -6.28
CA SER A 20 -5.11 12.45 -7.48
C SER A 20 -6.24 12.87 -8.42
N PRO A 21 -6.21 14.08 -9.04
CA PRO A 21 -7.12 14.43 -10.13
C PRO A 21 -7.08 13.35 -11.21
N TRP A 22 -8.24 12.99 -11.75
CA TRP A 22 -8.35 11.86 -12.65
C TRP A 22 -9.50 11.99 -13.66
N CYS A 23 -9.47 11.20 -14.71
CA CYS A 23 -10.60 11.01 -15.63
C CYS A 23 -10.60 9.61 -16.25
N LEU A 24 -11.76 9.20 -16.78
CA LEU A 24 -11.85 8.03 -17.66
C LEU A 24 -11.33 8.41 -19.05
N LEU A 25 -10.38 7.65 -19.56
CA LEU A 25 -9.83 7.84 -20.91
C LEU A 25 -10.62 6.97 -21.89
N LYS A 26 -11.58 7.58 -22.62
CA LYS A 26 -12.55 6.88 -23.48
C LYS A 26 -12.05 6.70 -24.91
N ASP A 27 -11.31 7.68 -25.42
CA ASP A 27 -10.76 7.67 -26.77
C ASP A 27 -9.53 8.58 -26.90
N LYS A 28 -8.81 8.45 -28.03
CA LYS A 28 -7.57 9.18 -28.28
C LYS A 28 -7.73 10.69 -28.48
N ASN A 29 -8.92 11.17 -28.78
CA ASN A 29 -9.14 12.61 -29.01
C ASN A 29 -9.21 13.37 -27.67
N GLN A 30 -9.31 12.68 -26.54
CA GLN A 30 -9.38 13.29 -25.20
C GLN A 30 -8.03 13.79 -24.70
N TRP A 31 -6.89 13.44 -25.30
CA TRP A 31 -5.57 13.77 -24.75
C TRP A 31 -5.36 15.26 -24.47
N THR A 32 -5.80 16.12 -25.39
CA THR A 32 -5.70 17.58 -25.18
C THR A 32 -6.45 18.03 -23.93
N GLU A 33 -7.64 17.48 -23.69
CA GLU A 33 -8.45 17.78 -22.52
C GLU A 33 -7.83 17.17 -21.25
N VAL A 34 -7.31 15.94 -21.33
CA VAL A 34 -6.62 15.26 -20.23
C VAL A 34 -5.42 16.09 -19.77
N PHE A 35 -4.54 16.51 -20.68
CA PHE A 35 -3.36 17.29 -20.32
C PHE A 35 -3.72 18.67 -19.76
N LYS A 36 -4.80 19.27 -20.23
CA LYS A 36 -5.29 20.56 -19.72
C LYS A 36 -5.89 20.46 -18.31
N ASN A 37 -6.73 19.43 -18.06
CA ASN A 37 -7.57 19.36 -16.86
C ASN A 37 -6.98 18.45 -15.76
N VAL A 38 -6.25 17.39 -16.13
CA VAL A 38 -5.67 16.43 -15.19
C VAL A 38 -4.21 16.80 -14.91
N GLY A 39 -3.41 17.05 -15.94
CA GLY A 39 -2.02 17.49 -15.81
C GLY A 39 -1.17 17.10 -17.02
N GLU A 40 -0.08 17.83 -17.25
CA GLU A 40 0.87 17.63 -18.37
C GLU A 40 1.56 16.26 -18.35
N LYS A 41 1.65 15.63 -17.17
CA LYS A 41 2.16 14.29 -16.96
C LYS A 41 1.14 13.50 -16.17
N VAL A 42 0.71 12.38 -16.72
CA VAL A 42 -0.32 11.53 -16.11
C VAL A 42 0.16 10.09 -15.96
N VAL A 43 -0.43 9.38 -15.00
CA VAL A 43 -0.30 7.93 -14.87
C VAL A 43 -1.59 7.31 -15.42
N VAL A 44 -1.48 6.61 -16.52
CA VAL A 44 -2.59 5.84 -17.08
C VAL A 44 -2.59 4.47 -16.39
N LYS A 45 -3.72 4.05 -15.86
CA LYS A 45 -3.86 2.78 -15.13
C LYS A 45 -5.03 1.98 -15.69
N ARG A 46 -4.84 0.67 -15.86
CA ARG A 46 -5.97 -0.24 -16.16
C ARG A 46 -7.00 -0.14 -15.06
N ARG A 47 -8.28 -0.13 -15.42
CA ARG A 47 -9.39 -0.13 -14.47
C ARG A 47 -9.38 -1.39 -13.61
N THR A 48 -9.10 -2.55 -14.21
CA THR A 48 -9.09 -3.85 -13.55
C THR A 48 -7.80 -4.62 -13.85
N GLY A 49 -7.43 -5.57 -13.01
CA GLY A 49 -6.33 -6.52 -13.25
C GLY A 49 -4.91 -5.94 -13.12
N GLY A 50 -4.74 -4.67 -12.80
CA GLY A 50 -3.42 -4.07 -12.53
C GLY A 50 -2.94 -4.40 -11.10
N TYR A 51 -1.67 -4.81 -10.95
CA TYR A 51 -1.01 -5.06 -9.67
C TYR A 51 0.51 -4.91 -9.81
N ASP A 52 1.19 -4.56 -8.72
CA ASP A 52 2.67 -4.47 -8.65
C ASP A 52 3.29 -3.69 -9.82
N GLY A 53 2.73 -2.52 -10.15
CA GLY A 53 3.19 -1.65 -11.24
C GLY A 53 2.80 -2.12 -12.65
N ARG A 54 2.13 -3.26 -12.80
CA ARG A 54 1.66 -3.76 -14.11
C ARG A 54 0.36 -3.08 -14.51
N GLY A 55 0.23 -2.82 -15.82
CA GLY A 55 -0.96 -2.15 -16.37
C GLY A 55 -1.04 -0.68 -15.99
N GLN A 56 0.12 -0.02 -15.85
CA GLN A 56 0.24 1.42 -15.68
C GLN A 56 1.36 1.98 -16.56
N TRP A 57 1.15 3.20 -17.06
CA TRP A 57 2.04 3.90 -17.96
C TRP A 57 2.15 5.36 -17.55
N ILE A 58 3.35 5.91 -17.60
CA ILE A 58 3.57 7.35 -17.44
C ILE A 58 3.47 7.99 -18.80
N ILE A 59 2.48 8.85 -19.00
CA ILE A 59 2.17 9.46 -20.28
C ILE A 59 2.32 10.98 -20.20
N THR A 60 2.92 11.52 -21.26
CA THR A 60 3.02 12.93 -21.58
C THR A 60 2.58 13.13 -23.02
N GLU A 61 2.50 14.35 -23.50
CA GLU A 61 2.16 14.63 -24.90
C GLU A 61 3.09 13.92 -25.89
N SER A 62 4.37 13.74 -25.55
CA SER A 62 5.37 13.14 -26.44
C SER A 62 5.20 11.62 -26.65
N ASN A 63 4.58 10.91 -25.69
CA ASN A 63 4.42 9.46 -25.75
C ASN A 63 2.96 8.99 -25.58
N GLN A 64 1.98 9.84 -25.81
CA GLN A 64 0.55 9.49 -25.69
C GLN A 64 0.12 8.31 -26.57
N ASN A 65 0.86 8.04 -27.65
CA ASN A 65 0.60 6.92 -28.56
C ASN A 65 1.05 5.55 -27.99
N ASP A 66 1.71 5.51 -26.82
CA ASP A 66 2.01 4.26 -26.13
C ASP A 66 0.73 3.60 -25.61
N ILE A 67 -0.37 4.36 -25.47
CA ILE A 67 -1.70 3.83 -25.16
C ILE A 67 -2.37 3.40 -26.45
N THR A 68 -2.53 2.10 -26.61
CA THR A 68 -3.11 1.46 -27.80
C THR A 68 -4.63 1.55 -27.82
N ASP A 69 -5.23 1.46 -29.01
CA ASP A 69 -6.66 1.70 -29.21
C ASP A 69 -7.56 0.75 -28.39
N ASP A 70 -7.09 -0.47 -28.08
CA ASP A 70 -7.80 -1.47 -27.26
C ASP A 70 -7.87 -1.12 -25.78
N LEU A 71 -7.10 -0.14 -25.32
CA LEU A 71 -7.09 0.30 -23.93
C LEU A 71 -8.09 1.44 -23.64
N PHE A 72 -8.54 2.17 -24.66
CA PHE A 72 -9.53 3.23 -24.43
C PHE A 72 -10.85 2.67 -23.89
N GLY A 73 -11.37 3.32 -22.83
CA GLY A 73 -12.51 2.83 -22.07
C GLY A 73 -12.15 1.87 -20.92
N GLU A 74 -10.99 1.20 -21.00
CA GLU A 74 -10.49 0.24 -20.03
C GLU A 74 -9.41 0.82 -19.09
N VAL A 75 -9.11 2.11 -19.22
CA VAL A 75 -8.09 2.82 -18.43
C VAL A 75 -8.61 4.14 -17.88
N ILE A 76 -8.05 4.56 -16.75
CA ILE A 76 -8.18 5.91 -16.20
C ILE A 76 -6.85 6.64 -16.34
N ALA A 77 -6.88 7.96 -16.49
CA ALA A 77 -5.71 8.82 -16.41
C ALA A 77 -5.75 9.59 -15.09
N GLU A 78 -4.69 9.49 -14.30
CA GLU A 78 -4.51 10.19 -13.04
C GLU A 78 -3.35 11.17 -13.15
N LYS A 79 -3.45 12.35 -12.53
CA LYS A 79 -2.33 13.28 -12.43
C LYS A 79 -1.13 12.59 -11.80
N PHE A 80 0.04 12.73 -12.41
CA PHE A 80 1.29 12.34 -11.77
C PHE A 80 1.57 13.25 -10.57
N ILE A 81 1.56 12.66 -9.37
CA ILE A 81 1.77 13.40 -8.12
C ILE A 81 3.24 13.28 -7.72
N PRO A 82 3.98 14.39 -7.61
CA PRO A 82 5.25 14.40 -6.91
C PRO A 82 4.94 14.34 -5.40
N PHE A 83 5.07 13.17 -4.81
CA PHE A 83 4.81 12.93 -3.39
C PHE A 83 6.12 12.84 -2.60
N ASP A 84 6.05 13.10 -1.31
CA ASP A 84 7.20 13.03 -0.40
C ASP A 84 7.52 11.57 -0.07
N TYR A 85 6.49 10.78 0.28
CA TYR A 85 6.58 9.35 0.55
C TYR A 85 5.19 8.69 0.50
N GLU A 86 5.15 7.39 0.67
CA GLU A 86 3.91 6.61 0.65
C GLU A 86 3.60 6.04 2.04
N VAL A 87 2.33 6.05 2.40
CA VAL A 87 1.84 5.41 3.62
C VAL A 87 0.66 4.51 3.31
N SER A 88 0.38 3.59 4.22
CA SER A 88 -0.85 2.81 4.18
C SER A 88 -1.44 2.65 5.57
N ILE A 89 -2.74 2.46 5.64
CA ILE A 89 -3.47 2.07 6.83
C ILE A 89 -4.25 0.79 6.55
N VAL A 90 -4.25 -0.11 7.52
CA VAL A 90 -5.09 -1.31 7.52
C VAL A 90 -6.06 -1.20 8.70
N GLY A 91 -7.34 -1.38 8.43
CA GLY A 91 -8.37 -1.38 9.46
C GLY A 91 -9.44 -2.40 9.19
N ALA A 92 -10.30 -2.64 10.16
CA ALA A 92 -11.47 -3.47 10.03
C ALA A 92 -12.72 -2.76 10.55
N ARG A 93 -13.86 -3.03 9.90
CA ARG A 93 -15.18 -2.69 10.40
C ARG A 93 -15.92 -3.97 10.75
N PHE A 94 -16.54 -3.98 11.91
CA PHE A 94 -17.32 -5.07 12.45
C PHE A 94 -18.79 -4.96 12.04
N LYS A 95 -19.57 -6.01 12.24
CA LYS A 95 -21.01 -6.02 11.92
C LYS A 95 -21.80 -4.97 12.69
N ASN A 96 -21.40 -4.67 13.92
CA ASN A 96 -22.01 -3.64 14.76
C ASN A 96 -21.63 -2.20 14.36
N GLY A 97 -20.78 -2.03 13.31
CA GLY A 97 -20.29 -0.73 12.83
C GLY A 97 -19.03 -0.22 13.54
N GLU A 98 -18.55 -0.90 14.57
CA GLU A 98 -17.29 -0.56 15.21
C GLU A 98 -16.12 -0.67 14.22
N LYS A 99 -15.17 0.24 14.32
CA LYS A 99 -13.97 0.24 13.49
C LYS A 99 -12.73 0.18 14.34
N ARG A 100 -11.74 -0.61 13.91
CA ARG A 100 -10.43 -0.75 14.53
C ARG A 100 -9.35 -0.60 13.46
N PHE A 101 -8.29 0.14 13.77
CA PHE A 101 -7.21 0.45 12.84
C PHE A 101 -5.87 0.10 13.44
N TYR A 102 -4.99 -0.44 12.59
CA TYR A 102 -3.57 -0.51 12.89
C TYR A 102 -2.94 0.86 12.69
N PRO A 103 -1.78 1.13 13.26
CA PRO A 103 -1.02 2.34 12.95
C PRO A 103 -0.72 2.49 11.46
N VAL A 104 -0.66 3.74 11.01
CA VAL A 104 -0.18 4.08 9.67
C VAL A 104 1.24 3.54 9.49
N THR A 105 1.45 2.89 8.37
CA THR A 105 2.69 2.23 7.99
C THR A 105 3.37 3.02 6.87
N HIS A 106 4.63 3.36 7.05
CA HIS A 106 5.44 3.96 6.00
C HIS A 106 5.90 2.87 5.02
N ASN A 107 5.70 3.11 3.73
CA ASN A 107 5.98 2.15 2.68
C ASN A 107 7.10 2.65 1.76
N LEU A 108 8.03 1.78 1.42
CA LEU A 108 8.95 2.02 0.32
C LEU A 108 8.61 1.11 -0.84
N GLN A 109 8.26 1.74 -1.96
CA GLN A 109 8.10 1.06 -3.23
C GLN A 109 9.29 1.34 -4.16
N GLN A 110 9.63 0.37 -4.98
CA GLN A 110 10.62 0.50 -6.03
C GLN A 110 10.06 -0.17 -7.29
N ASN A 111 10.04 0.58 -8.39
CA ASN A 111 9.47 0.12 -9.66
C ASN A 111 8.01 -0.37 -9.52
N GLY A 112 7.20 0.31 -8.67
CA GLY A 112 5.81 -0.05 -8.39
C GLY A 112 5.62 -1.31 -7.53
N ILE A 113 6.69 -1.85 -6.93
CA ILE A 113 6.63 -3.03 -6.06
C ILE A 113 7.02 -2.64 -4.65
N LEU A 114 6.16 -2.94 -3.68
CA LEU A 114 6.45 -2.71 -2.26
C LEU A 114 7.65 -3.54 -1.82
N ARG A 115 8.70 -2.88 -1.33
CA ARG A 115 9.93 -3.50 -0.84
C ARG A 115 9.88 -3.72 0.65
N TYR A 116 9.51 -2.70 1.42
CA TYR A 116 9.30 -2.83 2.85
C TYR A 116 8.22 -1.88 3.37
N SER A 117 7.65 -2.26 4.50
CA SER A 117 6.73 -1.47 5.30
C SER A 117 7.25 -1.34 6.71
N VAL A 118 7.23 -0.12 7.25
CA VAL A 118 7.78 0.20 8.56
C VAL A 118 6.72 0.85 9.43
N THR A 119 6.62 0.42 10.68
CA THR A 119 5.72 1.02 11.66
C THR A 119 6.45 1.37 12.95
N ASP A 120 5.91 2.35 13.67
CA ASP A 120 6.42 2.84 14.95
C ASP A 120 7.90 3.30 14.94
N ILE A 121 8.37 3.70 13.77
CA ILE A 121 9.59 4.49 13.62
C ILE A 121 9.12 5.94 13.43
N SER A 122 9.56 6.86 14.30
CA SER A 122 9.10 8.25 14.32
C SER A 122 9.22 8.91 12.94
N PHE A 123 8.08 9.16 12.30
CA PHE A 123 7.99 9.95 11.06
C PHE A 123 7.44 11.32 11.40
N PRO A 124 7.84 12.36 10.66
CA PRO A 124 7.19 13.66 10.76
C PRO A 124 5.68 13.52 10.57
N GLN A 125 4.89 14.19 11.41
CA GLN A 125 3.42 14.28 11.29
C GLN A 125 2.65 12.94 11.42
N GLN A 126 3.25 11.88 11.98
CA GLN A 126 2.62 10.55 12.09
C GLN A 126 1.24 10.59 12.76
N GLU A 127 1.07 11.36 13.84
CA GLU A 127 -0.22 11.48 14.54
C GLU A 127 -1.30 12.12 13.64
N SER A 128 -0.96 13.20 12.96
CA SER A 128 -1.88 13.87 12.01
C SER A 128 -2.28 12.94 10.87
N GLN A 129 -1.32 12.18 10.33
CA GLN A 129 -1.58 11.20 9.27
C GLN A 129 -2.47 10.06 9.75
N GLN A 130 -2.29 9.58 10.99
CA GLN A 130 -3.14 8.56 11.59
C GLN A 130 -4.60 9.02 11.64
N ILE A 131 -4.85 10.21 12.19
CA ILE A 131 -6.18 10.79 12.31
C ILE A 131 -6.84 10.96 10.93
N GLN A 132 -6.09 11.49 9.95
CA GLN A 132 -6.59 11.64 8.58
C GLN A 132 -6.93 10.29 7.96
N ALA A 133 -6.02 9.31 8.03
CA ALA A 133 -6.19 8.00 7.42
C ALA A 133 -7.37 7.22 8.03
N GLU A 134 -7.51 7.24 9.37
CA GLU A 134 -8.64 6.61 10.06
C GLU A 134 -9.98 7.24 9.66
N SER A 135 -10.03 8.57 9.60
CA SER A 135 -11.23 9.29 9.16
C SER A 135 -11.62 8.95 7.73
N MET A 136 -10.64 8.93 6.80
CA MET A 136 -10.88 8.64 5.39
C MET A 136 -11.33 7.19 5.18
N LEU A 137 -10.57 6.23 5.72
CA LEU A 137 -10.90 4.80 5.60
C LEU A 137 -12.21 4.46 6.30
N GLY A 138 -12.46 5.06 7.46
CA GLY A 138 -13.69 4.89 8.22
C GLY A 138 -14.94 5.32 7.43
N LYS A 139 -14.89 6.48 6.76
CA LYS A 139 -15.98 6.97 5.89
C LYS A 139 -16.26 6.02 4.73
N ILE A 140 -15.20 5.48 4.12
CA ILE A 140 -15.33 4.52 3.01
C ILE A 140 -16.00 3.23 3.49
N MET A 141 -15.52 2.68 4.62
CA MET A 141 -16.09 1.46 5.20
C MET A 141 -17.57 1.63 5.59
N ASP A 142 -17.95 2.79 6.15
CA ASP A 142 -19.33 3.08 6.53
C ASP A 142 -20.23 3.23 5.29
N LYS A 143 -19.80 3.96 4.27
CA LYS A 143 -20.54 4.12 3.01
C LYS A 143 -20.84 2.80 2.33
N LEU A 144 -19.90 1.85 2.43
CA LEU A 144 -20.01 0.53 1.81
C LEU A 144 -20.66 -0.51 2.74
N GLU A 145 -20.96 -0.14 4.00
CA GLU A 145 -21.36 -1.10 5.05
C GLU A 145 -20.42 -2.32 5.09
N TYR A 146 -19.12 -2.06 4.76
CA TYR A 146 -18.13 -3.12 4.62
C TYR A 146 -17.84 -3.80 5.96
N VAL A 147 -17.83 -5.13 5.97
CA VAL A 147 -17.43 -5.93 7.14
C VAL A 147 -16.16 -6.72 6.82
N GLY A 148 -15.14 -6.56 7.65
CA GLY A 148 -13.83 -7.19 7.46
C GLY A 148 -12.70 -6.18 7.35
N VAL A 149 -11.52 -6.66 6.97
CA VAL A 149 -10.32 -5.83 6.79
C VAL A 149 -10.30 -5.16 5.43
N MET A 150 -9.96 -3.87 5.43
CA MET A 150 -9.66 -3.07 4.24
C MET A 150 -8.34 -2.33 4.45
N ALA A 151 -7.57 -2.21 3.39
CA ALA A 151 -6.38 -1.37 3.35
C ALA A 151 -6.59 -0.17 2.42
N MET A 152 -5.95 0.94 2.77
CA MET A 152 -5.89 2.16 1.97
C MET A 152 -4.44 2.59 1.83
N GLU A 153 -3.97 2.75 0.59
CA GLU A 153 -2.66 3.32 0.28
C GLU A 153 -2.80 4.79 -0.07
N CYS A 154 -1.89 5.62 0.44
CA CYS A 154 -1.90 7.05 0.23
C CYS A 154 -0.52 7.58 -0.14
N PHE A 155 -0.49 8.59 -1.00
CA PHE A 155 0.63 9.50 -1.17
C PHE A 155 0.58 10.57 -0.08
N VAL A 156 1.73 10.93 0.47
CA VAL A 156 1.90 12.07 1.35
C VAL A 156 2.42 13.26 0.54
N VAL A 157 1.72 14.38 0.61
CA VAL A 157 2.11 15.64 -0.04
C VAL A 157 2.01 16.74 1.00
N GLY A 158 3.14 17.15 1.56
CA GLY A 158 3.19 18.02 2.73
C GLY A 158 2.48 17.38 3.92
N ASP A 159 1.42 18.00 4.39
CA ASP A 159 0.58 17.55 5.52
C ASP A 159 -0.67 16.76 5.11
N LYS A 160 -0.85 16.51 3.80
CA LYS A 160 -2.06 15.91 3.24
C LYS A 160 -1.84 14.49 2.77
N LEU A 161 -2.86 13.65 2.98
CA LEU A 161 -2.96 12.33 2.38
C LEU A 161 -3.82 12.39 1.12
N LEU A 162 -3.31 11.81 0.03
CA LEU A 162 -4.04 11.60 -1.22
C LEU A 162 -4.22 10.09 -1.42
N ILE A 163 -5.46 9.62 -1.44
CA ILE A 163 -5.75 8.18 -1.64
C ILE A 163 -5.29 7.75 -3.03
N ASN A 164 -4.41 6.76 -3.05
CA ASN A 164 -3.94 6.10 -4.27
C ASN A 164 -4.82 4.90 -4.62
N GLU A 165 -4.96 3.95 -3.70
CA GLU A 165 -5.68 2.69 -3.94
C GLU A 165 -6.36 2.17 -2.68
N LEU A 166 -7.49 1.46 -2.87
CA LEU A 166 -8.21 0.73 -1.84
C LEU A 166 -8.14 -0.77 -2.11
N ALA A 167 -7.90 -1.55 -1.07
CA ALA A 167 -7.90 -3.01 -1.15
C ALA A 167 -8.88 -3.59 -0.11
N PRO A 168 -10.08 -4.07 -0.51
CA PRO A 168 -11.06 -4.64 0.40
C PRO A 168 -10.68 -6.06 0.83
N ARG A 169 -9.53 -6.22 1.42
CA ARG A 169 -8.91 -7.47 1.85
C ARG A 169 -7.69 -7.20 2.72
N VAL A 170 -7.13 -8.27 3.31
CA VAL A 170 -5.78 -8.23 3.86
C VAL A 170 -4.78 -7.75 2.82
N HIS A 171 -3.77 -6.99 3.24
CA HIS A 171 -2.84 -6.31 2.34
C HIS A 171 -1.38 -6.59 2.69
N ASN A 172 -0.52 -6.51 1.67
CA ASN A 172 0.92 -6.77 1.83
C ASN A 172 1.56 -5.83 2.86
N SER A 173 1.22 -4.54 2.85
CA SER A 173 1.72 -3.57 3.82
C SER A 173 1.28 -3.84 5.26
N GLY A 174 0.30 -4.70 5.49
CA GLY A 174 -0.16 -5.14 6.82
C GLY A 174 0.47 -6.45 7.32
N HIS A 175 1.40 -7.07 6.58
CA HIS A 175 1.99 -8.36 6.99
C HIS A 175 2.88 -8.25 8.23
N TRP A 176 3.45 -7.08 8.51
CA TRP A 176 4.20 -6.83 9.74
C TRP A 176 3.39 -7.14 11.03
N THR A 177 2.05 -7.06 10.95
CA THR A 177 1.15 -7.34 12.08
C THR A 177 1.24 -8.78 12.59
N GLN A 178 1.76 -9.72 11.77
CA GLN A 178 1.91 -11.12 12.17
C GLN A 178 2.93 -11.31 13.29
N LEU A 179 3.94 -10.44 13.38
CA LEU A 179 4.95 -10.45 14.44
C LEU A 179 4.85 -9.22 15.35
N GLY A 180 4.44 -8.08 14.79
CA GLY A 180 4.46 -6.78 15.46
C GLY A 180 3.24 -6.45 16.31
N CYS A 181 2.17 -7.24 16.26
CA CYS A 181 0.92 -6.99 17.01
C CYS A 181 0.44 -8.23 17.76
N ALA A 182 -0.45 -8.01 18.74
CA ALA A 182 -1.10 -9.09 19.48
C ALA A 182 -1.96 -9.99 18.58
N ILE A 183 -2.55 -9.42 17.52
CA ILE A 183 -3.28 -10.15 16.47
C ILE A 183 -2.86 -9.62 15.10
N SER A 184 -2.80 -10.54 14.13
CA SER A 184 -2.50 -10.17 12.74
C SER A 184 -3.72 -9.63 12.00
N GLN A 185 -3.51 -8.95 10.88
CA GLN A 185 -4.59 -8.53 9.99
C GLN A 185 -5.47 -9.70 9.51
N PHE A 186 -4.92 -10.91 9.40
CA PHE A 186 -5.66 -12.11 9.03
C PHE A 186 -6.64 -12.51 10.13
N GLU A 187 -6.19 -12.53 11.38
CA GLU A 187 -7.02 -12.81 12.53
C GLU A 187 -8.05 -11.69 12.74
N LEU A 188 -7.64 -10.42 12.60
CA LEU A 188 -8.57 -9.29 12.68
C LEU A 188 -9.71 -9.40 11.64
N HIS A 189 -9.40 -9.86 10.42
CA HIS A 189 -10.40 -10.09 9.38
C HIS A 189 -11.44 -11.11 9.83
N LEU A 190 -11.01 -12.25 10.36
CA LEU A 190 -11.90 -13.28 10.87
C LEU A 190 -12.72 -12.79 12.08
N ARG A 191 -12.09 -12.07 13.01
CA ARG A 191 -12.79 -11.50 14.17
C ARG A 191 -13.87 -10.51 13.75
N ALA A 192 -13.60 -9.66 12.77
CA ALA A 192 -14.59 -8.72 12.23
C ALA A 192 -15.78 -9.43 11.56
N LEU A 193 -15.53 -10.49 10.80
CA LEU A 193 -16.58 -11.30 10.15
C LEU A 193 -17.43 -12.07 11.16
N LEU A 194 -16.84 -12.52 12.25
CA LEU A 194 -17.49 -13.33 13.29
C LEU A 194 -17.97 -12.50 14.48
N ASP A 195 -17.75 -11.18 14.46
CA ASP A 195 -18.09 -10.24 15.53
C ASP A 195 -17.47 -10.62 16.88
N LEU A 196 -16.19 -11.05 16.86
CA LEU A 196 -15.46 -11.49 18.02
C LEU A 196 -14.70 -10.33 18.71
N PRO A 197 -14.54 -10.38 20.05
CA PRO A 197 -13.77 -9.39 20.78
C PRO A 197 -12.35 -9.22 20.23
N THR A 198 -11.87 -7.99 20.20
CA THR A 198 -10.57 -7.64 19.62
C THR A 198 -9.74 -6.86 20.64
N PRO A 199 -8.49 -7.31 20.94
CA PRO A 199 -7.56 -6.56 21.79
C PRO A 199 -7.07 -5.29 21.09
N SER A 200 -6.20 -4.52 21.75
CA SER A 200 -5.52 -3.38 21.13
C SER A 200 -4.75 -3.82 19.88
N LEU A 201 -4.83 -3.00 18.83
CA LEU A 201 -4.07 -3.18 17.58
C LEU A 201 -2.75 -2.40 17.57
N GLN A 202 -2.38 -1.80 18.70
CA GLN A 202 -1.10 -1.11 18.82
C GLN A 202 0.06 -2.11 18.69
N PRO A 203 1.18 -1.70 18.05
CA PRO A 203 2.36 -2.54 17.96
C PRO A 203 2.90 -2.89 19.34
N ILE A 204 3.42 -4.10 19.48
CA ILE A 204 4.15 -4.50 20.69
C ILE A 204 5.57 -3.89 20.72
N ALA A 205 6.10 -3.55 19.55
CA ALA A 205 7.36 -2.83 19.36
C ALA A 205 7.47 -2.33 17.90
N PRO A 206 8.41 -1.42 17.60
CA PRO A 206 8.76 -1.07 16.24
C PRO A 206 8.97 -2.30 15.35
N SER A 207 8.39 -2.26 14.15
CA SER A 207 8.37 -3.42 13.26
C SER A 207 8.63 -3.03 11.82
N VAL A 208 9.25 -3.95 11.08
CA VAL A 208 9.44 -3.83 9.65
C VAL A 208 9.07 -5.14 8.96
N MET A 209 8.42 -5.05 7.83
CA MET A 209 8.20 -6.14 6.89
C MET A 209 9.06 -5.90 5.65
N VAL A 210 9.82 -6.91 5.25
CA VAL A 210 10.65 -6.91 4.04
C VAL A 210 10.12 -7.94 3.07
N ASN A 211 9.73 -7.53 1.87
CA ASN A 211 9.29 -8.46 0.82
C ASN A 211 10.47 -9.17 0.15
N LEU A 212 10.33 -10.47 -0.05
CA LEU A 212 11.26 -11.32 -0.79
C LEU A 212 10.76 -11.43 -2.24
N ILE A 213 11.48 -10.77 -3.17
CA ILE A 213 11.03 -10.58 -4.54
C ILE A 213 12.04 -11.17 -5.51
N GLY A 214 11.57 -12.08 -6.38
CA GLY A 214 12.38 -12.65 -7.47
C GLY A 214 13.63 -13.42 -7.00
N THR A 215 13.64 -13.92 -5.76
CA THR A 215 14.79 -14.56 -5.14
C THR A 215 14.51 -16.00 -4.77
N GLU A 216 15.54 -16.86 -4.81
CA GLU A 216 15.48 -18.20 -4.27
C GLU A 216 15.39 -18.18 -2.74
N HIS A 217 14.86 -19.27 -2.16
CA HIS A 217 14.84 -19.45 -0.71
C HIS A 217 16.27 -19.57 -0.16
N ASN A 218 16.62 -18.73 0.81
CA ASN A 218 17.89 -18.81 1.53
C ASN A 218 17.64 -19.26 2.97
N PRO A 219 18.06 -20.48 3.37
CA PRO A 219 17.89 -20.98 4.73
C PRO A 219 18.56 -20.11 5.80
N GLN A 220 19.56 -19.29 5.44
CA GLN A 220 20.24 -18.40 6.39
C GLN A 220 19.32 -17.31 6.95
N TRP A 221 18.25 -16.95 6.24
CA TRP A 221 17.26 -16.00 6.75
C TRP A 221 16.56 -16.51 8.02
N LEU A 222 16.51 -17.82 8.26
CA LEU A 222 15.98 -18.39 9.49
C LEU A 222 16.84 -18.07 10.74
N ASN A 223 18.09 -17.67 10.53
CA ASN A 223 19.01 -17.24 11.59
C ASN A 223 18.95 -15.73 11.89
N THR A 224 18.07 -14.97 11.18
CA THR A 224 17.93 -13.53 11.43
C THR A 224 17.26 -13.32 12.79
N PRO A 225 17.96 -12.69 13.78
CA PRO A 225 17.38 -12.48 15.10
C PRO A 225 16.14 -11.59 15.07
N PHE A 226 15.21 -11.84 16.00
CA PHE A 226 13.97 -11.06 16.17
C PHE A 226 13.10 -11.02 14.92
N SER A 227 13.20 -12.02 14.05
CA SER A 227 12.46 -12.10 12.80
C SER A 227 11.58 -13.33 12.66
N GLN A 228 10.65 -13.24 11.72
CA GLN A 228 9.82 -14.34 11.28
C GLN A 228 9.77 -14.37 9.75
N LEU A 229 10.23 -15.50 9.17
CA LEU A 229 10.16 -15.75 7.73
C LEU A 229 8.83 -16.35 7.34
N HIS A 230 8.18 -15.77 6.34
CA HIS A 230 7.00 -16.32 5.67
C HIS A 230 7.34 -16.61 4.21
N TRP A 231 7.50 -17.87 3.87
CA TRP A 231 7.77 -18.31 2.51
C TRP A 231 6.52 -18.88 1.87
N TYR A 232 6.19 -18.46 0.64
CA TYR A 232 4.89 -18.78 0.02
C TYR A 232 4.90 -20.05 -0.83
N GLY A 233 6.06 -20.67 -1.06
CA GLY A 233 6.18 -21.89 -1.87
C GLY A 233 5.84 -21.69 -3.34
N LYS A 234 5.95 -20.48 -3.87
CA LYS A 234 5.66 -20.16 -5.27
C LYS A 234 6.91 -20.37 -6.12
N GLU A 235 6.71 -20.65 -7.41
CA GLU A 235 7.78 -20.68 -8.41
C GLU A 235 8.49 -19.33 -8.48
N VAL A 236 9.82 -19.33 -8.51
CA VAL A 236 10.64 -18.12 -8.60
C VAL A 236 10.54 -17.52 -10.00
N ARG A 237 10.17 -16.23 -10.04
CA ARG A 237 10.12 -15.44 -11.28
C ARG A 237 10.52 -14.01 -10.96
N PRO A 238 11.18 -13.29 -11.89
CA PRO A 238 11.51 -11.87 -11.71
C PRO A 238 10.28 -11.04 -11.30
N GLY A 239 10.44 -10.17 -10.31
CA GLY A 239 9.38 -9.28 -9.80
C GLY A 239 8.26 -9.98 -9.00
N ARG A 240 8.29 -11.32 -8.82
CA ARG A 240 7.27 -12.04 -8.06
C ARG A 240 7.58 -12.02 -6.57
N LYS A 241 6.56 -11.67 -5.76
CA LYS A 241 6.64 -11.80 -4.29
C LYS A 241 6.57 -13.28 -3.90
N LEU A 242 7.64 -13.77 -3.27
CA LEU A 242 7.85 -15.19 -2.92
C LEU A 242 7.76 -15.43 -1.43
N GLY A 243 7.82 -14.37 -0.64
CA GLY A 243 7.75 -14.41 0.81
C GLY A 243 7.93 -13.03 1.39
N HIS A 244 8.01 -12.97 2.71
CA HIS A 244 8.43 -11.78 3.44
C HIS A 244 9.10 -12.17 4.75
N ILE A 245 9.89 -11.26 5.30
CA ILE A 245 10.48 -11.35 6.62
C ILE A 245 9.94 -10.21 7.45
N ASN A 246 9.35 -10.52 8.61
CA ASN A 246 9.01 -9.53 9.62
C ASN A 246 10.13 -9.46 10.65
N ILE A 247 10.49 -8.27 11.08
CA ILE A 247 11.47 -8.00 12.15
C ILE A 247 10.79 -7.07 13.15
N THR A 248 10.85 -7.41 14.45
CA THR A 248 10.25 -6.62 15.52
C THR A 248 11.19 -6.55 16.70
N HIS A 249 11.54 -5.32 17.15
CA HIS A 249 12.41 -5.12 18.30
C HIS A 249 12.17 -3.75 18.94
N PRO A 250 12.21 -3.62 20.31
CA PRO A 250 12.04 -2.32 20.96
C PRO A 250 13.14 -1.32 20.62
N ASP A 251 14.36 -1.78 20.39
CA ASP A 251 15.47 -0.92 19.93
C ASP A 251 15.51 -0.87 18.40
N LYS A 252 15.24 0.30 17.85
CA LYS A 252 15.27 0.58 16.40
C LYS A 252 16.62 0.31 15.77
N THR A 253 17.71 0.49 16.53
CA THR A 253 19.08 0.23 16.05
C THR A 253 19.27 -1.23 15.65
N VAL A 254 18.66 -2.14 16.41
CA VAL A 254 18.67 -3.59 16.10
C VAL A 254 17.95 -3.87 14.79
N ILE A 255 16.78 -3.25 14.57
CA ILE A 255 16.05 -3.39 13.32
C ILE A 255 16.90 -2.93 12.14
N ILE A 256 17.51 -1.74 12.24
CA ILE A 256 18.38 -1.19 11.19
C ILE A 256 19.56 -2.13 10.88
N GLN A 257 20.21 -2.69 11.91
CA GLN A 257 21.29 -3.65 11.73
C GLN A 257 20.86 -4.92 11.00
N GLN A 258 19.67 -5.45 11.31
CA GLN A 258 19.14 -6.63 10.62
C GLN A 258 18.75 -6.31 9.17
N LEU A 259 18.17 -5.14 8.91
CA LEU A 259 17.88 -4.68 7.56
C LEU A 259 19.14 -4.55 6.70
N GLU A 260 20.23 -3.99 7.26
CA GLU A 260 21.52 -3.87 6.55
C GLU A 260 22.08 -5.25 6.17
N LYS A 261 21.97 -6.24 7.06
CA LYS A 261 22.39 -7.62 6.74
C LYS A 261 21.55 -8.21 5.60
N LEU A 262 20.23 -8.13 5.72
CA LEU A 262 19.32 -8.65 4.68
C LEU A 262 19.55 -7.95 3.33
N ARG A 263 19.88 -6.66 3.34
CA ARG A 263 20.17 -5.90 2.12
C ARG A 263 21.28 -6.51 1.28
N HIS A 264 22.33 -7.04 1.90
CA HIS A 264 23.43 -7.67 1.18
C HIS A 264 23.08 -9.05 0.61
N GLU A 265 21.99 -9.64 1.08
CA GLU A 265 21.55 -10.98 0.67
C GLU A 265 20.40 -10.95 -0.33
N LEU A 266 19.75 -9.78 -0.51
CA LEU A 266 18.59 -9.63 -1.39
C LEU A 266 19.01 -9.05 -2.75
N PRO A 267 18.50 -9.59 -3.87
CA PRO A 267 18.68 -8.98 -5.17
C PRO A 267 18.02 -7.59 -5.20
N GLU A 268 18.63 -6.63 -5.87
CA GLU A 268 18.17 -5.24 -5.97
C GLU A 268 17.99 -4.54 -4.61
N ALA A 269 19.08 -4.47 -3.86
CA ALA A 269 19.12 -3.84 -2.55
C ALA A 269 18.67 -2.38 -2.58
N VAL A 270 17.59 -2.07 -1.88
CA VAL A 270 17.07 -0.70 -1.71
C VAL A 270 17.88 0.04 -0.65
N SER A 271 18.17 1.32 -0.86
CA SER A 271 18.81 2.17 0.15
C SER A 271 17.82 2.50 1.28
N TYR A 272 18.20 2.18 2.53
CA TYR A 272 17.44 2.47 3.75
C TYR A 272 17.79 3.83 4.37
N THR A 273 18.34 4.76 3.58
CA THR A 273 18.87 6.03 4.10
C THR A 273 17.85 6.85 4.88
N HIS A 274 16.55 6.73 4.57
CA HIS A 274 15.49 7.46 5.28
C HIS A 274 15.09 6.84 6.63
N LEU A 275 15.57 5.65 6.97
CA LEU A 275 15.34 5.06 8.30
C LEU A 275 16.40 5.51 9.33
N ARG A 276 17.39 6.30 8.92
CA ARG A 276 18.46 6.81 9.78
C ARG A 276 18.20 8.21 10.35
N ALA A 277 17.07 8.84 9.98
CA ALA A 277 16.73 10.20 10.44
C ALA A 277 16.00 10.20 11.79
#